data_3ac50c275a33af8261ac4845c282f630
#
_entry.id   3ac50c275a33af8261ac4845c282f630
#
_cell.length_a   1.000
_cell.length_b   1.000
_cell.length_c   1.000
_cell.angle_alpha   90.00
_cell.angle_beta   90.00
_cell.angle_gamma   90.00
#
_symmetry.space_group_name_H-M   'P 1'
#
loop_
_entity.id
_entity.type
_entity.pdbx_description
1 polymer ?
#
loop_
_entity_poly.entity_id
_entity_poly.type
_entity_poly.pdbx_seq_one_letter_code
_entity_poly.pdbx_strand_id
1 'polypeptide(L)'
;AGQNGWTPDAAPASEWKPHYRGADASAIATYRNGERAVVLYAYYYRNQRQDAELVNSRNIMVVQKHPVWQNVGETRKLQALGPHEVELRETRLRSAGQRLLVWDWFFLDGRRTTNPYLAKLMLARDRLLEDRDDGSAIILAAPYQNRPEDAEQVLRAFAADMLPAIEETIRRAERH
;
A
#
# COMPACT_ATOMS: atom_id res chain seq x y z
N ALA A 1 2.12 -12.88 10.61
CA ALA A 1 1.23 -13.23 11.74
C ALA A 1 0.31 -12.04 12.03
N GLY A 2 -0.91 -12.30 12.54
CA GLY A 2 -1.81 -11.24 12.95
C GLY A 2 -1.43 -10.67 14.32
N GLN A 3 -1.89 -9.45 14.63
CA GLN A 3 -1.70 -8.77 15.91
C GLN A 3 -3.00 -8.05 16.31
N ASN A 4 -3.21 -7.85 17.61
CA ASN A 4 -4.30 -7.04 18.17
C ASN A 4 -5.70 -7.41 17.63
N GLY A 5 -5.97 -8.71 17.48
CA GLY A 5 -7.24 -9.23 16.96
C GLY A 5 -7.34 -9.31 15.44
N TRP A 6 -6.37 -8.81 14.70
CA TRP A 6 -6.27 -9.03 13.26
C TRP A 6 -5.70 -10.41 12.97
N THR A 7 -6.42 -11.21 12.23
CA THR A 7 -6.00 -12.56 11.81
C THR A 7 -5.99 -12.68 10.30
N PRO A 8 -5.01 -13.39 9.72
CA PRO A 8 -5.02 -13.69 8.29
C PRO A 8 -6.27 -14.50 7.92
N ASP A 9 -6.84 -14.18 6.77
CA ASP A 9 -7.96 -14.89 6.19
C ASP A 9 -7.62 -15.35 4.77
N ALA A 10 -7.96 -16.60 4.45
CA ALA A 10 -7.76 -17.15 3.12
C ALA A 10 -8.76 -16.58 2.09
N ALA A 11 -9.93 -16.13 2.56
CA ALA A 11 -10.94 -15.53 1.69
C ALA A 11 -10.58 -14.07 1.38
N PRO A 12 -10.46 -13.68 0.10
CA PRO A 12 -10.18 -12.30 -0.26
C PRO A 12 -11.36 -11.38 0.12
N ALA A 13 -11.05 -10.22 0.69
CA ALA A 13 -12.07 -9.21 0.96
C ALA A 13 -12.46 -8.42 -0.30
N SER A 14 -11.68 -8.53 -1.37
CA SER A 14 -11.94 -7.94 -2.68
C SER A 14 -11.20 -8.69 -3.78
N GLU A 15 -11.78 -8.71 -4.96
CA GLU A 15 -11.14 -9.18 -6.20
C GLU A 15 -10.24 -8.12 -6.86
N TRP A 16 -10.26 -6.88 -6.36
CA TRP A 16 -9.40 -5.82 -6.86
C TRP A 16 -7.95 -6.08 -6.53
N LYS A 17 -7.09 -5.76 -7.49
CA LYS A 17 -5.63 -5.77 -7.31
C LYS A 17 -5.03 -4.53 -7.97
N PRO A 18 -4.09 -3.85 -7.32
CA PRO A 18 -3.35 -2.76 -7.94
C PRO A 18 -2.44 -3.33 -9.05
N HIS A 19 -2.18 -2.51 -10.05
CA HIS A 19 -1.34 -2.88 -11.16
C HIS A 19 0.10 -2.44 -10.88
N TYR A 20 0.92 -3.34 -10.35
CA TYR A 20 2.34 -3.14 -10.11
C TYR A 20 3.15 -4.19 -10.88
N ARG A 21 4.19 -3.75 -11.59
CA ARG A 21 5.02 -4.61 -12.44
C ARG A 21 6.47 -4.60 -12.01
N GLY A 22 7.15 -5.71 -12.23
CA GLY A 22 8.60 -5.82 -12.04
C GLY A 22 9.06 -5.81 -10.60
N ALA A 23 8.16 -5.99 -9.62
CA ALA A 23 8.55 -6.16 -8.23
C ALA A 23 9.34 -7.46 -8.05
N ASP A 24 10.43 -7.39 -7.28
CA ASP A 24 11.27 -8.56 -6.99
C ASP A 24 10.60 -9.49 -5.97
N ALA A 25 9.76 -8.92 -5.10
CA ALA A 25 8.90 -9.68 -4.20
C ALA A 25 7.55 -8.97 -3.99
N SER A 26 6.52 -9.74 -3.71
CA SER A 26 5.22 -9.21 -3.34
C SER A 26 4.55 -10.05 -2.27
N ALA A 27 3.77 -9.40 -1.42
CA ALA A 27 2.92 -10.05 -0.44
C ALA A 27 1.50 -9.49 -0.58
N ILE A 28 0.52 -10.38 -0.65
CA ILE A 28 -0.90 -10.04 -0.66
C ILE A 28 -1.56 -10.87 0.43
N ALA A 29 -2.22 -10.21 1.36
CA ALA A 29 -2.88 -10.89 2.47
C ALA A 29 -4.16 -10.15 2.86
N THR A 30 -5.22 -10.91 3.11
CA THR A 30 -6.43 -10.41 3.75
C THR A 30 -6.31 -10.62 5.24
N TYR A 31 -6.69 -9.59 6.00
CA TYR A 31 -6.80 -9.66 7.46
C TYR A 31 -8.22 -9.32 7.88
N ARG A 32 -8.69 -10.01 8.93
CA ARG A 32 -9.99 -9.74 9.56
C ARG A 32 -9.87 -9.51 11.05
N ASN A 33 -10.77 -8.66 11.54
CA ASN A 33 -11.02 -8.43 12.95
C ASN A 33 -12.53 -8.26 13.15
N GLY A 34 -13.22 -9.35 13.49
CA GLY A 34 -14.69 -9.43 13.41
C GLY A 34 -15.17 -9.27 11.97
N GLU A 35 -16.09 -8.34 11.75
CA GLU A 35 -16.62 -8.01 10.41
C GLU A 35 -15.70 -7.10 9.59
N ARG A 36 -14.71 -6.48 10.23
CA ARG A 36 -13.75 -5.60 9.56
C ARG A 36 -12.77 -6.41 8.74
N ALA A 37 -12.50 -5.96 7.52
CA ALA A 37 -11.56 -6.61 6.63
C ALA A 37 -10.63 -5.58 5.97
N VAL A 38 -9.36 -5.93 5.84
CA VAL A 38 -8.35 -5.15 5.11
C VAL A 38 -7.54 -6.09 4.23
N VAL A 39 -7.32 -5.70 2.99
CA VAL A 39 -6.35 -6.35 2.11
C VAL A 39 -5.08 -5.52 2.12
N LEU A 40 -3.97 -6.16 2.48
CA LEU A 40 -2.62 -5.62 2.39
C LEU A 40 -2.00 -6.08 1.08
N TYR A 41 -1.44 -5.13 0.33
CA TYR A 41 -0.54 -5.38 -0.78
C TYR A 41 0.79 -4.71 -0.46
N ALA A 42 1.89 -5.45 -0.56
CA ALA A 42 3.24 -4.94 -0.44
C ALA A 42 4.04 -5.39 -1.67
N TYR A 43 4.66 -4.43 -2.33
CA TYR A 43 5.53 -4.69 -3.50
C TYR A 43 6.93 -4.17 -3.18
N TYR A 44 7.91 -5.05 -3.22
CA TYR A 44 9.30 -4.74 -2.94
C TYR A 44 10.12 -4.73 -4.23
N TYR A 45 10.94 -3.73 -4.39
CA TYR A 45 11.85 -3.54 -5.53
C TYR A 45 13.28 -3.42 -5.03
N ARG A 46 14.18 -4.17 -5.65
CA ARG A 46 15.62 -4.15 -5.40
C ARG A 46 16.37 -4.00 -6.72
N ASN A 47 17.48 -3.26 -6.70
CA ASN A 47 18.31 -3.06 -7.90
C ASN A 47 17.45 -2.60 -9.09
N GLN A 48 16.75 -1.51 -8.92
CA GLN A 48 15.74 -1.04 -9.87
C GLN A 48 16.34 -0.81 -11.26
N ARG A 49 15.63 -1.28 -12.27
CA ARG A 49 16.02 -1.23 -13.68
C ARG A 49 14.86 -0.76 -14.53
N GLN A 50 15.13 -0.37 -15.75
CA GLN A 50 14.08 0.06 -16.68
C GLN A 50 12.93 -0.96 -16.73
N ASP A 51 11.69 -0.47 -16.65
CA ASP A 51 10.43 -1.22 -16.58
C ASP A 51 10.20 -2.04 -15.28
N ALA A 52 11.17 -2.03 -14.34
CA ALA A 52 11.06 -2.64 -13.01
C ALA A 52 11.43 -1.61 -11.93
N GLU A 53 10.77 -0.45 -11.94
CA GLU A 53 10.94 0.65 -11.03
C GLU A 53 9.74 0.77 -10.10
N LEU A 54 9.99 1.02 -8.81
CA LEU A 54 8.94 1.29 -7.82
C LEU A 54 8.07 2.49 -8.25
N VAL A 55 8.74 3.58 -8.64
CA VAL A 55 8.07 4.80 -9.10
C VAL A 55 8.02 4.81 -10.63
N ASN A 56 7.03 4.13 -11.16
CA ASN A 56 6.78 4.00 -12.60
C ASN A 56 5.35 4.45 -12.92
N SER A 57 5.15 5.12 -14.05
CA SER A 57 3.83 5.54 -14.52
C SER A 57 2.88 4.38 -14.83
N ARG A 58 3.41 3.17 -14.94
CA ARG A 58 2.63 1.93 -15.13
C ARG A 58 2.18 1.30 -13.81
N ASN A 59 2.75 1.70 -12.67
CA ASN A 59 2.34 1.27 -11.34
C ASN A 59 1.17 2.13 -10.88
N ILE A 60 -0.04 1.64 -11.07
CA ILE A 60 -1.29 2.38 -10.89
C ILE A 60 -2.34 1.55 -10.16
N MET A 61 -3.27 2.21 -9.49
CA MET A 61 -4.37 1.55 -8.78
C MET A 61 -5.36 0.90 -9.72
N VAL A 62 -5.70 1.59 -10.81
CA VAL A 62 -6.64 1.07 -11.83
C VAL A 62 -6.16 1.48 -13.21
N VAL A 63 -6.01 0.51 -14.09
CA VAL A 63 -5.68 0.78 -15.51
C VAL A 63 -6.81 1.57 -16.18
N GLN A 64 -6.44 2.46 -17.09
CA GLN A 64 -7.41 3.22 -17.85
C GLN A 64 -8.40 2.27 -18.58
N LYS A 65 -9.71 2.58 -18.50
CA LYS A 65 -10.79 1.73 -19.06
C LYS A 65 -10.80 0.30 -18.48
N HIS A 66 -10.46 0.14 -17.20
CA HIS A 66 -10.59 -1.16 -16.54
C HIS A 66 -12.06 -1.65 -16.61
N PRO A 67 -12.31 -2.92 -17.01
CA PRO A 67 -13.68 -3.38 -17.30
C PRO A 67 -14.59 -3.44 -16.07
N VAL A 68 -14.01 -3.54 -14.86
CA VAL A 68 -14.75 -3.74 -13.61
C VAL A 68 -14.60 -2.56 -12.66
N TRP A 69 -13.38 -2.06 -12.47
CA TRP A 69 -13.07 -1.07 -11.44
C TRP A 69 -12.87 0.33 -12.01
N GLN A 70 -13.40 1.32 -11.31
CA GLN A 70 -13.26 2.73 -11.63
C GLN A 70 -12.66 3.49 -10.44
N ASN A 71 -11.70 4.36 -10.69
CA ASN A 71 -11.26 5.38 -9.74
C ASN A 71 -12.29 6.51 -9.75
N VAL A 72 -12.95 6.75 -8.62
CA VAL A 72 -14.00 7.77 -8.47
C VAL A 72 -13.55 8.95 -7.59
N GLY A 73 -12.29 8.98 -7.17
CA GLY A 73 -11.70 10.09 -6.45
C GLY A 73 -10.37 9.74 -5.83
N GLU A 74 -9.46 10.70 -5.84
CA GLU A 74 -8.13 10.59 -5.24
C GLU A 74 -7.78 11.87 -4.49
N THR A 75 -7.18 11.74 -3.32
CA THR A 75 -6.66 12.86 -2.54
C THR A 75 -5.39 12.45 -1.78
N ARG A 76 -4.59 13.42 -1.38
CA ARG A 76 -3.48 13.21 -0.44
C ARG A 76 -3.85 13.83 0.88
N LYS A 77 -3.51 13.15 1.97
CA LYS A 77 -3.78 13.64 3.32
C LYS A 77 -2.74 13.16 4.31
N LEU A 78 -2.55 13.93 5.36
CA LEU A 78 -1.87 13.51 6.57
C LEU A 78 -2.84 12.72 7.43
N GLN A 79 -2.41 11.55 7.86
CA GLN A 79 -3.21 10.65 8.69
C GLN A 79 -2.42 10.24 9.91
N ALA A 80 -2.98 10.43 11.09
CA ALA A 80 -2.42 9.88 12.32
C ALA A 80 -2.61 8.36 12.34
N LEU A 81 -1.50 7.61 12.36
CA LEU A 81 -1.46 6.16 12.43
C LEU A 81 -0.63 5.76 13.66
N GLY A 82 -1.32 5.56 14.79
CA GLY A 82 -0.66 5.41 16.09
C GLY A 82 0.12 6.67 16.50
N PRO A 83 1.39 6.57 16.88
CA PRO A 83 2.21 7.72 17.28
C PRO A 83 2.77 8.53 16.10
N HIS A 84 2.51 8.14 14.87
CA HIS A 84 3.08 8.74 13.67
C HIS A 84 2.03 9.40 12.80
N GLU A 85 2.37 10.56 12.22
CA GLU A 85 1.64 11.10 11.08
C GLU A 85 2.25 10.55 9.79
N VAL A 86 1.40 10.06 8.91
CA VAL A 86 1.79 9.50 7.62
C VAL A 86 1.08 10.29 6.51
N GLU A 87 1.85 10.86 5.60
CA GLU A 87 1.28 11.34 4.35
C GLU A 87 0.92 10.10 3.51
N LEU A 88 -0.34 10.00 3.14
CA LEU A 88 -0.85 8.91 2.32
C LEU A 88 -1.69 9.43 1.17
N ARG A 89 -1.73 8.66 0.09
CA ARG A 89 -2.69 8.86 -0.98
C ARG A 89 -3.91 8.00 -0.69
N GLU A 90 -5.07 8.62 -0.73
CA GLU A 90 -6.36 7.96 -0.58
C GLU A 90 -7.05 7.91 -1.93
N THR A 91 -7.42 6.72 -2.37
CA THR A 91 -8.15 6.48 -3.62
C THR A 91 -9.46 5.78 -3.32
N ARG A 92 -10.55 6.29 -3.89
CA ARG A 92 -11.87 5.65 -3.83
C ARG A 92 -12.11 4.88 -5.12
N LEU A 93 -12.35 3.59 -4.98
CA LEU A 93 -12.63 2.69 -6.08
C LEU A 93 -14.07 2.19 -6.02
N ARG A 94 -14.66 1.98 -7.19
CA ARG A 94 -16.01 1.44 -7.33
C ARG A 94 -16.08 0.40 -8.45
N SER A 95 -16.79 -0.67 -8.17
CA SER A 95 -17.30 -1.64 -9.16
C SER A 95 -18.83 -1.72 -9.07
N ALA A 96 -19.45 -2.59 -9.87
CA ALA A 96 -20.89 -2.83 -9.80
C ALA A 96 -21.35 -3.35 -8.43
N GLY A 97 -20.54 -4.16 -7.76
CA GLY A 97 -20.91 -4.85 -6.51
C GLY A 97 -20.12 -4.40 -5.27
N GLN A 98 -19.09 -3.56 -5.42
CA GLN A 98 -18.23 -3.23 -4.29
C GLN A 98 -17.65 -1.83 -4.38
N ARG A 99 -17.42 -1.21 -3.23
CA ARG A 99 -16.67 0.04 -3.07
C ARG A 99 -15.48 -0.23 -2.16
N LEU A 100 -14.33 0.35 -2.51
CA LEU A 100 -13.10 0.24 -1.73
C LEU A 100 -12.54 1.62 -1.44
N LEU A 101 -12.10 1.80 -0.20
CA LEU A 101 -11.17 2.85 0.16
C LEU A 101 -9.77 2.28 0.18
N VAL A 102 -8.86 2.91 -0.55
CA VAL A 102 -7.48 2.45 -0.70
C VAL A 102 -6.55 3.52 -0.20
N TRP A 103 -5.62 3.16 0.67
CA TRP A 103 -4.52 3.98 1.12
C TRP A 103 -3.21 3.43 0.60
N ASP A 104 -2.34 4.28 0.08
CA ASP A 104 -1.03 3.88 -0.36
C ASP A 104 0.05 4.93 -0.14
N TRP A 105 1.28 4.45 0.02
CA TRP A 105 2.50 5.24 0.11
C TRP A 105 3.71 4.42 -0.28
N PHE A 106 4.83 5.09 -0.54
CA PHE A 106 6.13 4.47 -0.70
C PHE A 106 6.87 4.41 0.64
N PHE A 107 7.57 3.31 0.87
CA PHE A 107 8.44 3.10 2.02
C PHE A 107 9.87 2.86 1.51
N LEU A 108 10.78 3.75 1.87
CA LEU A 108 12.14 3.87 1.34
C LEU A 108 13.08 4.21 2.49
N ASP A 109 14.10 3.40 2.77
CA ASP A 109 15.07 3.65 3.83
C ASP A 109 14.41 4.11 5.15
N GLY A 110 13.37 3.39 5.58
CA GLY A 110 12.63 3.70 6.80
C GLY A 110 11.75 4.97 6.74
N ARG A 111 11.64 5.62 5.59
CA ARG A 111 10.85 6.85 5.37
C ARG A 111 9.62 6.57 4.53
N ARG A 112 8.57 7.35 4.76
CA ARG A 112 7.31 7.27 4.02
C ARG A 112 7.13 8.49 3.14
N THR A 113 6.66 8.31 1.91
CA THR A 113 6.31 9.43 1.02
C THR A 113 5.25 9.00 0.02
N THR A 114 4.41 9.95 -0.40
CA THR A 114 3.50 9.80 -1.54
C THR A 114 3.97 10.57 -2.76
N ASN A 115 5.06 11.33 -2.59
CA ASN A 115 5.60 12.16 -3.67
C ASN A 115 6.55 11.33 -4.55
N PRO A 116 6.19 11.05 -5.81
CA PRO A 116 7.02 10.24 -6.70
C PRO A 116 8.37 10.88 -7.03
N TYR A 117 8.46 12.21 -7.05
CA TYR A 117 9.72 12.92 -7.30
C TYR A 117 10.66 12.79 -6.11
N LEU A 118 10.14 12.94 -4.89
CA LEU A 118 10.91 12.75 -3.67
C LEU A 118 11.37 11.29 -3.54
N ALA A 119 10.50 10.33 -3.84
CA ALA A 119 10.85 8.92 -3.85
C ALA A 119 12.00 8.62 -4.85
N LYS A 120 11.92 9.15 -6.08
CA LYS A 120 13.01 9.03 -7.07
C LYS A 120 14.31 9.67 -6.60
N LEU A 121 14.24 10.84 -5.97
CA LEU A 121 15.42 11.51 -5.43
C LEU A 121 16.07 10.71 -4.30
N MET A 122 15.27 10.12 -3.41
CA MET A 122 15.76 9.26 -2.33
C MET A 122 16.45 8.01 -2.89
N LEU A 123 15.81 7.31 -3.84
CA LEU A 123 16.39 6.15 -4.51
C LEU A 123 17.71 6.48 -5.22
N ALA A 124 17.77 7.63 -5.90
CA ALA A 124 19.00 8.07 -6.57
C ALA A 124 20.13 8.38 -5.57
N ARG A 125 19.79 9.02 -4.43
CA ARG A 125 20.75 9.27 -3.34
C ARG A 125 21.29 7.96 -2.76
N ASP A 126 20.40 7.04 -2.43
CA ASP A 126 20.74 5.79 -1.78
C ASP A 126 21.59 4.91 -2.71
N ARG A 127 21.31 4.93 -4.01
CA ARG A 127 22.14 4.28 -5.03
C ARG A 127 23.56 4.87 -5.12
N LEU A 128 23.70 6.19 -4.98
CA LEU A 128 24.98 6.87 -5.05
C LEU A 128 25.83 6.70 -3.78
N LEU A 129 25.19 6.66 -2.61
CA LEU A 129 25.86 6.66 -1.31
C LEU A 129 26.01 5.26 -0.71
N GLU A 130 25.08 4.36 -0.98
CA GLU A 130 24.97 3.06 -0.33
C GLU A 130 25.01 1.89 -1.34
N ASP A 131 25.10 2.18 -2.64
CA ASP A 131 25.01 1.20 -3.74
C ASP A 131 23.71 0.36 -3.68
N ARG A 132 22.61 1.00 -3.17
CA ARG A 132 21.28 0.40 -2.98
C ARG A 132 20.22 1.35 -3.49
N ASP A 133 19.16 0.77 -4.04
CA ASP A 133 17.96 1.50 -4.47
C ASP A 133 16.68 0.74 -4.11
N ASP A 134 16.71 0.11 -2.93
CA ASP A 134 15.60 -0.69 -2.43
C ASP A 134 14.41 0.20 -2.04
N GLY A 135 13.21 -0.29 -2.29
CA GLY A 135 12.01 0.39 -1.87
C GLY A 135 10.76 -0.46 -2.00
N SER A 136 9.73 -0.06 -1.29
CA SER A 136 8.45 -0.76 -1.27
C SER A 136 7.27 0.17 -1.52
N ALA A 137 6.23 -0.36 -2.16
CA ALA A 137 4.89 0.22 -2.12
C ALA A 137 4.06 -0.55 -1.11
N ILE A 138 3.42 0.17 -0.19
CA ILE A 138 2.46 -0.37 0.77
C ILE A 138 1.08 0.15 0.39
N ILE A 139 0.13 -0.77 0.23
CA ILE A 139 -1.24 -0.46 -0.18
C ILE A 139 -2.18 -1.21 0.75
N LEU A 140 -3.11 -0.49 1.35
CA LEU A 140 -4.18 -1.02 2.19
C LEU A 140 -5.52 -0.75 1.53
N ALA A 141 -6.38 -1.75 1.44
CA ALA A 141 -7.72 -1.60 0.89
C ALA A 141 -8.76 -2.15 1.86
N ALA A 142 -9.81 -1.37 2.12
CA ALA A 142 -10.94 -1.81 2.91
C ALA A 142 -12.25 -1.60 2.16
N PRO A 143 -13.16 -2.59 2.13
CA PRO A 143 -14.48 -2.44 1.55
C PRO A 143 -15.39 -1.58 2.45
N TYR A 144 -16.32 -0.86 1.81
CA TYR A 144 -17.38 -0.15 2.51
C TYR A 144 -18.70 -0.21 1.73
N GLN A 145 -19.82 -0.04 2.43
CA GLN A 145 -21.15 -0.06 1.84
C GLN A 145 -21.61 1.34 1.41
N ASN A 146 -21.78 2.24 2.36
CA ASN A 146 -22.37 3.54 2.13
C ASN A 146 -21.39 4.70 2.27
N ARG A 147 -20.57 4.68 3.30
CA ARG A 147 -19.72 5.79 3.72
C ARG A 147 -18.25 5.40 3.69
N PRO A 148 -17.40 6.11 2.95
CA PRO A 148 -15.96 5.85 2.93
C PRO A 148 -15.32 6.04 4.32
N GLU A 149 -15.91 6.87 5.21
CA GLU A 149 -15.45 7.08 6.58
C GLU A 149 -15.45 5.78 7.41
N ASP A 150 -16.36 4.86 7.10
CA ASP A 150 -16.42 3.56 7.79
C ASP A 150 -15.17 2.73 7.45
N ALA A 151 -14.77 2.70 6.17
CA ALA A 151 -13.52 2.07 5.74
C ALA A 151 -12.29 2.82 6.25
N GLU A 152 -12.33 4.15 6.34
CA GLU A 152 -11.25 4.94 6.91
C GLU A 152 -10.94 4.54 8.36
N GLN A 153 -11.98 4.35 9.18
CA GLN A 153 -11.81 3.87 10.57
C GLN A 153 -11.18 2.48 10.62
N VAL A 154 -11.58 1.58 9.72
CA VAL A 154 -11.02 0.23 9.61
C VAL A 154 -9.55 0.28 9.23
N LEU A 155 -9.20 1.06 8.20
CA LEU A 155 -7.82 1.23 7.73
C LEU A 155 -6.93 1.86 8.81
N ARG A 156 -7.45 2.85 9.55
CA ARG A 156 -6.75 3.50 10.66
C ARG A 156 -6.43 2.51 11.78
N ALA A 157 -7.42 1.72 12.20
CA ALA A 157 -7.24 0.71 13.23
C ALA A 157 -6.22 -0.36 12.79
N PHE A 158 -6.36 -0.87 11.56
CA PHE A 158 -5.42 -1.84 11.01
C PHE A 158 -3.99 -1.29 10.95
N ALA A 159 -3.81 -0.08 10.43
CA ALA A 159 -2.50 0.53 10.30
C ALA A 159 -1.86 0.79 11.68
N ALA A 160 -2.61 1.28 12.66
CA ALA A 160 -2.11 1.48 14.02
C ALA A 160 -1.58 0.17 14.65
N ASP A 161 -2.29 -0.94 14.40
CA ASP A 161 -1.94 -2.24 14.97
C ASP A 161 -0.85 -2.98 14.19
N MET A 162 -0.88 -2.92 12.86
CA MET A 162 -0.12 -3.82 12.00
C MET A 162 1.06 -3.17 11.29
N LEU A 163 1.05 -1.85 11.08
CA LEU A 163 2.07 -1.15 10.30
C LEU A 163 3.48 -1.33 10.85
N PRO A 164 3.73 -1.27 12.17
CA PRO A 164 5.07 -1.51 12.71
C PRO A 164 5.64 -2.88 12.33
N ALA A 165 4.82 -3.93 12.36
CA ALA A 165 5.24 -5.29 11.99
C ALA A 165 5.45 -5.44 10.48
N ILE A 166 4.63 -4.78 9.66
CA ILE A 166 4.76 -4.76 8.20
C ILE A 166 6.10 -4.10 7.81
N GLU A 167 6.37 -2.91 8.34
CA GLU A 167 7.59 -2.17 8.04
C GLU A 167 8.85 -2.87 8.56
N GLU A 168 8.79 -3.50 9.73
CA GLU A 168 9.92 -4.30 10.22
C GLU A 168 10.19 -5.51 9.32
N THR A 169 9.15 -6.12 8.75
CA THR A 169 9.31 -7.22 7.79
C THR A 169 9.98 -6.73 6.51
N ILE A 170 9.61 -5.56 6.01
CA ILE A 170 10.23 -4.93 4.84
C ILE A 170 11.71 -4.61 5.15
N ARG A 171 11.99 -3.95 6.28
CA ARG A 171 13.38 -3.64 6.70
C ARG A 171 14.26 -4.88 6.85
N ARG A 172 13.69 -6.01 7.26
CA ARG A 172 14.43 -7.29 7.27
C ARG A 172 14.76 -7.79 5.87
N ALA A 173 13.81 -7.67 4.94
CA ALA A 173 14.04 -8.03 3.54
C ALA A 173 15.10 -7.15 2.87
N GLU A 174 15.16 -5.86 3.24
CA GLU A 174 16.19 -4.91 2.77
C GLU A 174 17.60 -5.26 3.24
N ARG A 175 17.75 -5.97 4.38
CA ARG A 175 19.06 -6.35 4.94
C ARG A 175 19.66 -7.64 4.38
N HIS A 176 18.90 -8.39 3.59
CA HIS A 176 19.29 -9.68 3.00
C HIS A 176 19.42 -9.60 1.48
#